data_61d85bb79fb959fe180263376613c139
#
_entry.id   61d85bb79fb959fe180263376613c139
#
_cell.length_a   1.000
_cell.length_b   1.000
_cell.length_c   1.000
_cell.angle_alpha   90.00
_cell.angle_beta   90.00
_cell.angle_gamma   90.00
#
_symmetry.space_group_name_H-M   'P 1'
#
loop_
_entity.id
_entity.type
_entity.pdbx_description
1 polymer ?
#
loop_
_entity_poly.entity_id
_entity_poly.type
_entity_poly.pdbx_seq_one_letter_code
_entity_poly.pdbx_strand_id
1 'polypeptide(L)'
;MGDMNAGVEAFRAKLASLGAKNIGIYIGTYFMEEHSISTDKFTALWIPTYGYDDGYYNAAPSTDDEYDLHQYTSQGQLNGFTHYLDLNQIAPTQDQEKIYRKLFTVEKN
;
A
#
# COMPACT_ATOMS: atom_id res chain seq x y z
N MET A 1 25.17 3.83 6.67
CA MET A 1 23.80 3.31 6.88
C MET A 1 23.63 2.02 6.09
N GLY A 2 22.87 1.09 6.64
CA GLY A 2 22.61 -0.18 5.96
C GLY A 2 21.73 -0.01 4.73
N ASP A 3 21.70 -1.04 3.91
CA ASP A 3 20.84 -1.12 2.74
C ASP A 3 19.40 -1.33 3.20
N MET A 4 18.55 -0.33 3.03
CA MET A 4 17.14 -0.39 3.42
C MET A 4 16.38 -1.49 2.67
N ASN A 5 16.71 -1.67 1.39
CA ASN A 5 16.06 -2.72 0.58
C ASN A 5 16.40 -4.11 1.14
N ALA A 6 17.64 -4.34 1.51
CA ALA A 6 18.04 -5.61 2.13
C ALA A 6 17.33 -5.85 3.45
N GLY A 7 17.15 -4.81 4.27
CA GLY A 7 16.42 -4.91 5.53
C GLY A 7 14.95 -5.23 5.33
N VAL A 8 14.30 -4.57 4.37
CA VAL A 8 12.90 -4.82 4.03
C VAL A 8 12.72 -6.25 3.53
N GLU A 9 13.61 -6.73 2.65
CA GLU A 9 13.55 -8.11 2.14
C GLU A 9 13.78 -9.14 3.25
N ALA A 10 14.72 -8.88 4.15
CA ALA A 10 14.97 -9.77 5.28
C ALA A 10 13.73 -9.89 6.17
N PHE A 11 13.04 -8.78 6.43
CA PHE A 11 11.80 -8.77 7.21
C PHE A 11 10.69 -9.55 6.51
N ARG A 12 10.51 -9.31 5.19
CA ARG A 12 9.54 -10.06 4.39
C ARG A 12 9.81 -11.56 4.42
N ALA A 13 11.07 -11.94 4.20
CA ALA A 13 11.48 -13.35 4.19
C ALA A 13 11.21 -14.01 5.56
N LYS A 14 11.45 -13.26 6.65
CA LYS A 14 11.16 -13.75 7.99
C LYS A 14 9.68 -13.99 8.20
N LEU A 15 8.83 -13.07 7.77
CA LEU A 15 7.37 -13.25 7.85
C LEU A 15 6.93 -14.47 7.04
N ALA A 16 7.49 -14.65 5.84
CA ALA A 16 7.17 -15.80 5.00
C ALA A 16 7.59 -17.11 5.69
N SER A 17 8.76 -17.12 6.33
CA SER A 17 9.25 -18.31 7.06
C SER A 17 8.36 -18.66 8.25
N LEU A 18 7.62 -17.69 8.79
CA LEU A 18 6.70 -17.88 9.90
C LEU A 18 5.29 -18.26 9.44
N GLY A 19 5.07 -18.42 8.13
CA GLY A 19 3.82 -18.91 7.57
C GLY A 19 2.97 -17.86 6.87
N ALA A 20 3.40 -16.61 6.80
CA ALA A 20 2.66 -15.58 6.07
C ALA A 20 2.76 -15.82 4.57
N LYS A 21 1.62 -15.99 3.90
CA LYS A 21 1.57 -16.27 2.47
C LYS A 21 1.43 -15.00 1.63
N ASN A 22 0.62 -14.06 2.10
CA ASN A 22 0.35 -12.81 1.40
C ASN A 22 0.90 -11.67 2.25
N ILE A 23 1.91 -10.99 1.75
CA ILE A 23 2.59 -9.93 2.47
C ILE A 23 2.56 -8.67 1.63
N GLY A 24 1.83 -7.66 2.10
CA GLY A 24 1.77 -6.35 1.45
C GLY A 24 2.81 -5.40 2.03
N ILE A 25 3.07 -4.32 1.30
CA ILE A 25 3.94 -3.24 1.77
C ILE A 25 3.22 -1.90 1.61
N TYR A 26 3.27 -1.08 2.68
CA TYR A 26 2.80 0.30 2.68
C TYR A 26 4.01 1.21 2.64
N ILE A 27 4.16 1.96 1.53
CA ILE A 27 5.37 2.73 1.32
C ILE A 27 5.10 3.92 0.39
N GLY A 28 5.67 5.10 0.73
CA GLY A 28 5.58 6.27 -0.13
C GLY A 28 6.51 6.17 -1.35
N THR A 29 6.10 6.79 -2.46
CA THR A 29 6.88 6.75 -3.71
C THR A 29 8.25 7.38 -3.55
N TYR A 30 8.35 8.50 -2.83
CA TYR A 30 9.63 9.16 -2.58
C TYR A 30 10.59 8.24 -1.82
N PHE A 31 10.11 7.63 -0.75
CA PHE A 31 10.92 6.72 0.06
C PHE A 31 11.38 5.51 -0.75
N MET A 32 10.46 4.96 -1.56
CA MET A 32 10.74 3.80 -2.41
C MET A 32 11.85 4.11 -3.41
N GLU A 33 11.79 5.29 -4.06
CA GLU A 33 12.81 5.72 -5.02
C GLU A 33 14.13 6.05 -4.33
N GLU A 34 14.10 6.79 -3.23
CA GLU A 34 15.30 7.23 -2.51
C GLU A 34 16.12 6.04 -2.00
N HIS A 35 15.47 4.99 -1.54
CA HIS A 35 16.13 3.83 -0.97
C HIS A 35 16.18 2.63 -1.91
N SER A 36 15.73 2.79 -3.16
CA SER A 36 15.72 1.73 -4.17
C SER A 36 15.05 0.45 -3.67
N ILE A 37 13.88 0.61 -3.04
CA ILE A 37 13.14 -0.51 -2.49
C ILE A 37 12.47 -1.31 -3.61
N SER A 38 12.72 -2.61 -3.65
CA SER A 38 12.07 -3.52 -4.58
C SER A 38 10.76 -4.03 -3.98
N THR A 39 9.66 -3.92 -4.74
CA THR A 39 8.34 -4.33 -4.28
C THR A 39 7.82 -5.59 -4.97
N ASP A 40 8.59 -6.18 -5.88
CA ASP A 40 8.15 -7.28 -6.75
C ASP A 40 7.83 -8.57 -5.99
N LYS A 41 8.39 -8.77 -4.81
CA LYS A 41 8.13 -9.96 -3.99
C LYS A 41 6.96 -9.79 -3.02
N PHE A 42 6.40 -8.59 -2.94
CA PHE A 42 5.23 -8.35 -2.10
C PHE A 42 3.96 -8.64 -2.88
N THR A 43 2.95 -9.17 -2.18
CA THR A 43 1.65 -9.51 -2.80
C THR A 43 0.86 -8.26 -3.15
N ALA A 44 0.97 -7.22 -2.35
CA ALA A 44 0.23 -5.98 -2.55
C ALA A 44 1.11 -4.77 -2.26
N LEU A 45 0.92 -3.71 -3.05
CA LEU A 45 1.59 -2.42 -2.85
C LEU A 45 0.54 -1.37 -2.51
N TRP A 46 0.71 -0.72 -1.36
CA TRP A 46 -0.20 0.29 -0.83
C TRP A 46 0.57 1.59 -0.68
N ILE A 47 0.16 2.61 -1.43
CA ILE A 47 0.91 3.87 -1.53
C ILE A 47 0.09 5.04 -0.96
N PRO A 48 0.64 5.79 0.02
CA PRO A 48 0.05 7.06 0.43
C PRO A 48 0.50 8.18 -0.51
N THR A 49 -0.45 8.90 -1.08
CA THR A 49 -0.19 10.09 -1.88
C THR A 49 -1.41 11.01 -1.74
N TYR A 50 -1.22 12.15 -1.09
CA TYR A 50 -2.34 13.00 -0.71
C TYR A 50 -2.53 14.23 -1.61
N GLY A 51 -1.46 14.80 -2.11
CA GLY A 51 -1.52 16.15 -2.66
C GLY A 51 -1.85 17.12 -1.51
N TYR A 52 -3.05 17.68 -1.53
CA TYR A 52 -3.60 18.36 -0.35
C TYR A 52 -4.33 17.32 0.50
N ASP A 53 -3.98 17.22 1.77
CA ASP A 53 -4.60 16.26 2.68
C ASP A 53 -5.83 16.90 3.33
N ASP A 54 -6.94 16.93 2.59
CA ASP A 54 -8.16 17.64 2.98
C ASP A 54 -9.41 16.77 3.00
N GLY A 55 -9.26 15.46 2.97
CA GLY A 55 -10.37 14.52 2.99
C GLY A 55 -10.86 14.10 1.62
N TYR A 56 -10.32 14.67 0.55
CA TYR A 56 -10.71 14.39 -0.83
C TYR A 56 -9.54 13.85 -1.63
N TYR A 57 -9.85 13.23 -2.76
CA TYR A 57 -8.83 12.75 -3.70
C TYR A 57 -8.24 13.93 -4.46
N ASN A 58 -6.94 14.18 -4.31
CA ASN A 58 -6.26 15.31 -4.93
C ASN A 58 -5.11 14.91 -5.86
N ALA A 59 -4.48 13.77 -5.63
CA ALA A 59 -3.29 13.39 -6.38
C ALA A 59 -3.18 11.88 -6.50
N ALA A 60 -2.79 11.40 -7.69
CA ALA A 60 -2.49 9.99 -7.92
C ALA A 60 -1.02 9.70 -7.60
N PRO A 61 -0.68 8.47 -7.21
CA PRO A 61 0.72 8.09 -7.02
C PRO A 61 1.54 8.28 -8.29
N SER A 62 2.72 8.90 -8.12
CA SER A 62 3.66 9.10 -9.22
C SER A 62 4.68 7.98 -9.19
N THR A 63 4.37 6.87 -9.88
CA THR A 63 5.23 5.69 -9.93
C THR A 63 4.95 4.90 -11.20
N ASP A 64 5.98 4.22 -11.71
CA ASP A 64 5.84 3.27 -12.81
C ASP A 64 5.45 1.87 -12.31
N ASP A 65 5.54 1.64 -11.00
CA ASP A 65 5.15 0.35 -10.40
C ASP A 65 3.64 0.22 -10.35
N GLU A 66 3.15 -0.99 -10.55
CA GLU A 66 1.74 -1.30 -10.32
C GLU A 66 1.47 -1.31 -8.82
N TYR A 67 0.46 -0.55 -8.41
CA TYR A 67 0.04 -0.52 -7.01
C TYR A 67 -1.40 -1.02 -6.89
N ASP A 68 -1.76 -1.49 -5.70
CA ASP A 68 -3.07 -2.08 -5.44
C ASP A 68 -3.99 -1.11 -4.69
N LEU A 69 -3.46 -0.43 -3.69
CA LEU A 69 -4.21 0.53 -2.88
C LEU A 69 -3.52 1.88 -2.88
N HIS A 70 -4.32 2.93 -2.95
CA HIS A 70 -3.89 4.31 -2.82
C HIS A 70 -4.58 4.94 -1.62
N GLN A 71 -3.82 5.28 -0.58
CA GLN A 71 -4.32 6.11 0.51
C GLN A 71 -4.28 7.55 0.06
N TYR A 72 -5.43 8.16 -0.18
CA TYR A 72 -5.50 9.48 -0.79
C TYR A 72 -5.70 10.62 0.22
N THR A 73 -6.01 10.31 1.45
CA THR A 73 -6.09 11.30 2.53
C THR A 73 -5.97 10.64 3.89
N SER A 74 -5.46 11.38 4.87
CA SER A 74 -5.50 11.01 6.28
C SER A 74 -6.55 11.82 7.05
N GLN A 75 -7.33 12.66 6.35
CA GLN A 75 -8.32 13.54 6.97
C GLN A 75 -9.74 13.28 6.47
N GLY A 76 -10.05 12.02 6.20
CA GLY A 76 -11.38 11.62 5.81
C GLY A 76 -12.38 11.76 6.95
N GLN A 77 -13.63 12.07 6.59
CA GLN A 77 -14.71 12.19 7.56
C GLN A 77 -15.81 11.18 7.24
N LEU A 78 -16.30 10.53 8.28
CA LEU A 78 -17.38 9.55 8.15
C LEU A 78 -18.40 9.82 9.25
N ASN A 79 -19.68 9.80 8.89
CA ASN A 79 -20.76 10.00 9.84
C ASN A 79 -20.66 9.00 11.00
N GLY A 80 -20.75 9.50 12.22
CA GLY A 80 -20.64 8.68 13.43
C GLY A 80 -19.23 8.62 14.03
N PHE A 81 -18.23 9.20 13.35
CA PHE A 81 -16.86 9.28 13.86
C PHE A 81 -16.46 10.73 14.11
N THR A 82 -15.81 10.97 15.24
CA THR A 82 -15.41 12.32 15.66
C THR A 82 -13.96 12.65 15.27
N HIS A 83 -13.20 11.67 14.83
CA HIS A 83 -11.80 11.83 14.44
C HIS A 83 -11.63 11.64 12.94
N TYR A 84 -10.53 12.17 12.39
CA TYR A 84 -10.18 11.94 11.00
C TYR A 84 -9.79 10.49 10.76
N LEU A 85 -10.08 10.02 9.58
CA LEU A 85 -9.80 8.65 9.15
C LEU A 85 -8.96 8.65 7.87
N ASP A 86 -8.16 7.61 7.71
CA ASP A 86 -7.48 7.34 6.46
C ASP A 86 -8.48 6.78 5.45
N LEU A 87 -8.48 7.33 4.24
CA LEU A 87 -9.33 6.83 3.15
C LEU A 87 -8.47 6.31 2.01
N ASN A 88 -8.90 5.20 1.42
CA ASN A 88 -8.16 4.50 0.40
C ASN A 88 -9.04 4.21 -0.82
N GLN A 89 -8.38 4.05 -1.97
CA GLN A 89 -9.01 3.65 -3.21
C GLN A 89 -8.24 2.47 -3.79
N ILE A 90 -8.95 1.48 -4.33
CA ILE A 90 -8.33 0.44 -5.14
C ILE A 90 -7.84 1.07 -6.43
N ALA A 91 -6.65 0.71 -6.87
CA ALA A 91 -6.01 1.31 -8.05
C ALA A 91 -6.94 1.28 -9.27
N PRO A 92 -7.29 2.44 -9.86
CA PRO A 92 -8.22 2.47 -10.99
C PRO A 92 -7.59 1.99 -12.30
N THR A 93 -6.26 1.87 -12.34
CA THR A 93 -5.50 1.45 -13.52
C THR A 93 -5.43 -0.07 -13.68
N GLN A 94 -5.95 -0.82 -12.71
CA GLN A 94 -5.94 -2.28 -12.74
C GLN A 94 -7.35 -2.84 -12.66
N ASP A 95 -7.47 -4.17 -12.76
CA ASP A 95 -8.72 -4.87 -12.53
C ASP A 95 -9.10 -4.77 -11.05
N GLN A 96 -10.02 -3.88 -10.73
CA GLN A 96 -10.39 -3.57 -9.35
C GLN A 96 -11.04 -4.76 -8.63
N GLU A 97 -11.80 -5.58 -9.35
CA GLU A 97 -12.42 -6.76 -8.76
C GLU A 97 -11.36 -7.78 -8.34
N LYS A 98 -10.36 -8.00 -9.20
CA LYS A 98 -9.26 -8.91 -8.91
C LYS A 98 -8.46 -8.44 -7.70
N ILE A 99 -8.17 -7.14 -7.62
CA ILE A 99 -7.47 -6.57 -6.47
C ILE A 99 -8.29 -6.72 -5.21
N TYR A 100 -9.59 -6.42 -5.28
CA TYR A 100 -10.49 -6.55 -4.13
C TYR A 100 -10.46 -7.96 -3.58
N ARG A 101 -10.56 -8.96 -4.46
CA ARG A 101 -10.51 -10.36 -4.05
C ARG A 101 -9.17 -10.72 -3.42
N LYS A 102 -8.07 -10.26 -4.00
CA LYS A 102 -6.72 -10.51 -3.48
C LYS A 102 -6.56 -9.96 -2.06
N LEU A 103 -7.06 -8.75 -1.80
CA LEU A 103 -6.85 -8.06 -0.54
C LEU A 103 -7.81 -8.51 0.56
N PHE A 104 -9.06 -8.85 0.22
CA PHE A 104 -10.12 -9.02 1.21
C PHE A 104 -10.75 -10.40 1.25
N THR A 105 -10.30 -11.32 0.43
CA THR A 105 -10.81 -12.68 0.44
C THR A 105 -9.94 -13.57 1.32
N VAL A 106 -10.58 -14.26 2.27
CA VAL A 106 -9.88 -15.25 3.11
C VAL A 106 -9.83 -16.56 2.36
N GLU A 107 -8.62 -17.13 2.21
CA GLU A 107 -8.46 -18.44 1.61
C GLU A 107 -9.09 -19.50 2.52
N LYS A 108 -9.96 -20.33 1.93
CA LYS A 108 -10.49 -21.49 2.61
C LYS A 108 -9.56 -22.67 2.35
N ASN A 109 -9.12 -23.26 3.41
CA ASN A 109 -8.33 -24.48 3.32
C ASN A 109 -9.25 -25.67 3.00
#